data_dfdf3a1c27bd2312156fa2d794f07b7a
#
_entry.id   dfdf3a1c27bd2312156fa2d794f07b7a
#
_cell.length_a   1.000
_cell.length_b   1.000
_cell.length_c   1.000
_cell.angle_alpha   90.00
_cell.angle_beta   90.00
_cell.angle_gamma   90.00
#
_symmetry.space_group_name_H-M   'P 1'
#
loop_
_entity.id
_entity.type
_entity.pdbx_description
1 polymer ?
#
loop_
_entity_poly.entity_id
_entity_poly.type
_entity_poly.pdbx_seq_one_letter_code
_entity_poly.pdbx_strand_id
1 'polypeptide(L)'
;MKKVLFAALALVFAVSCNNAPKTTATEAAEAKTEVTSADIVFVRTEAVFAESEIFKTEGLALQAKNEKTQKSLAEKEQKLQNEMVQLQEKYQKGLITTIEAQRKEQDIQKRVASYQETAQKQLRALEEENIVFQNRMGDLMQRAIDELNADGAYKMIVNASALLDASADLDITELVLAKVNELYAADKAAAKK
;
A
#
# COMPACT_ATOMS: atom_id res chain seq x y z
N MET A 1 -41.17 41.42 -32.30
CA MET A 1 -42.49 41.19 -32.88
C MET A 1 -42.92 39.78 -32.55
N LYS A 2 -43.85 39.67 -31.95
CA LYS A 2 -45.21 39.11 -31.71
C LYS A 2 -45.26 38.30 -30.40
N LYS A 3 -46.00 38.93 -29.51
CA LYS A 3 -46.68 38.36 -28.34
C LYS A 3 -47.79 37.39 -28.83
N VAL A 4 -48.02 36.31 -28.10
CA VAL A 4 -49.35 35.79 -27.86
C VAL A 4 -49.44 35.12 -26.49
N LEU A 5 -50.29 35.68 -25.68
CA LEU A 5 -50.89 35.15 -24.44
C LEU A 5 -51.96 34.09 -24.82
N PHE A 6 -52.25 33.20 -23.83
CA PHE A 6 -53.60 32.74 -23.43
C PHE A 6 -53.37 31.59 -22.44
N ALA A 7 -53.67 31.66 -21.25
CA ALA A 7 -54.94 31.82 -20.50
C ALA A 7 -55.32 30.49 -19.80
N ALA A 8 -55.46 30.66 -18.54
CA ALA A 8 -55.90 29.80 -17.43
C ALA A 8 -57.08 28.84 -17.74
N LEU A 9 -56.99 27.68 -17.03
CA LEU A 9 -58.28 27.08 -16.57
C LEU A 9 -58.02 26.41 -15.19
N ALA A 10 -58.61 27.03 -14.19
CA ALA A 10 -58.82 26.52 -12.85
C ALA A 10 -60.00 25.59 -12.82
N LEU A 11 -59.90 24.46 -12.16
CA LEU A 11 -61.04 23.72 -11.67
C LEU A 11 -60.78 23.24 -10.25
N VAL A 12 -61.49 23.88 -9.34
CA VAL A 12 -61.63 23.57 -7.92
C VAL A 12 -62.70 22.46 -7.81
N PHE A 13 -62.38 21.42 -7.05
CA PHE A 13 -63.37 20.69 -6.29
C PHE A 13 -62.88 20.44 -4.87
N ALA A 14 -63.60 21.02 -3.99
CA ALA A 14 -63.46 20.96 -2.54
C ALA A 14 -64.25 19.78 -1.96
N VAL A 15 -63.82 19.42 -0.77
CA VAL A 15 -64.54 18.92 0.41
C VAL A 15 -64.73 17.42 0.55
N SER A 16 -64.06 16.87 1.52
CA SER A 16 -64.74 16.31 2.71
C SER A 16 -63.81 16.22 3.90
N CYS A 17 -64.18 16.89 4.94
CA CYS A 17 -63.65 16.75 6.31
C CYS A 17 -64.02 15.38 6.88
N ASN A 18 -63.14 14.74 7.67
CA ASN A 18 -63.46 14.62 9.08
C ASN A 18 -62.35 14.00 9.90
N ASN A 19 -62.10 14.65 11.01
CA ASN A 19 -61.60 14.19 12.32
C ASN A 19 -60.08 14.01 12.54
N ALA A 20 -59.52 15.03 13.17
CA ALA A 20 -58.41 14.89 14.12
C ALA A 20 -58.90 14.19 15.40
N PRO A 21 -57.97 13.57 16.18
CA PRO A 21 -57.12 14.39 17.04
C PRO A 21 -55.72 13.87 17.34
N LYS A 22 -54.89 14.86 17.65
CA LYS A 22 -53.85 14.90 18.68
C LYS A 22 -52.57 14.07 18.58
N THR A 23 -51.53 14.86 18.35
CA THR A 23 -50.31 14.95 19.18
C THR A 23 -49.59 13.67 19.53
N THR A 24 -48.41 13.55 18.96
CA THR A 24 -47.25 13.45 19.86
C THR A 24 -45.96 13.70 19.08
N ALA A 25 -45.17 14.58 19.65
CA ALA A 25 -43.67 14.64 19.67
C ALA A 25 -42.92 14.01 18.50
N THR A 26 -42.32 14.87 17.76
CA THR A 26 -41.11 14.67 17.01
C THR A 26 -40.05 14.02 17.88
N GLU A 27 -39.87 12.72 17.78
CA GLU A 27 -38.58 12.10 18.01
C GLU A 27 -37.87 12.17 16.69
N ALA A 28 -36.74 12.88 16.69
CA ALA A 28 -35.74 12.76 15.66
C ALA A 28 -35.25 11.31 15.70
N ALA A 29 -35.81 10.50 14.81
CA ALA A 29 -35.24 9.21 14.50
C ALA A 29 -33.85 9.49 13.94
N GLU A 30 -32.84 9.30 14.76
CA GLU A 30 -31.50 8.95 14.27
C GLU A 30 -31.70 7.81 13.29
N ALA A 31 -31.58 8.09 12.02
CA ALA A 31 -31.47 7.07 11.00
C ALA A 31 -30.16 6.33 11.29
N LYS A 32 -30.26 5.31 12.14
CA LYS A 32 -29.31 4.22 12.06
C LYS A 32 -29.47 3.66 10.66
N THR A 33 -28.53 4.00 9.80
CA THR A 33 -28.38 3.33 8.52
C THR A 33 -28.14 1.87 8.88
N GLU A 34 -29.20 1.06 8.84
CA GLU A 34 -29.05 -0.39 8.86
C GLU A 34 -28.30 -0.72 7.59
N VAL A 35 -27.03 -1.06 7.73
CA VAL A 35 -26.21 -1.63 6.68
C VAL A 35 -26.91 -2.92 6.28
N THR A 36 -27.70 -2.86 5.23
CA THR A 36 -28.40 -4.04 4.74
C THR A 36 -27.39 -4.96 4.09
N SER A 37 -27.53 -6.29 4.25
CA SER A 37 -26.69 -7.35 3.68
C SER A 37 -26.58 -7.33 2.12
N ALA A 38 -26.91 -6.22 1.50
CA ALA A 38 -26.93 -5.98 0.07
C ALA A 38 -25.80 -5.02 -0.38
N ASP A 39 -25.08 -4.42 0.54
CA ASP A 39 -24.24 -3.29 0.22
C ASP A 39 -22.92 -3.71 -0.43
N ILE A 40 -22.58 -2.98 -1.48
CA ILE A 40 -21.24 -2.99 -2.07
C ILE A 40 -20.46 -1.93 -1.30
N VAL A 41 -19.34 -2.32 -0.73
CA VAL A 41 -18.44 -1.42 -0.01
C VAL A 41 -17.07 -1.40 -0.68
N PHE A 42 -16.24 -0.43 -0.35
CA PHE A 42 -14.91 -0.35 -0.92
C PHE A 42 -13.83 -0.12 0.13
N VAL A 43 -12.61 -0.49 -0.24
CA VAL A 43 -11.40 -0.33 0.56
C VAL A 43 -10.33 0.36 -0.27
N ARG A 44 -9.71 1.38 0.27
CA ARG A 44 -8.49 2.00 -0.28
C ARG A 44 -7.28 1.17 0.16
N THR A 45 -6.97 0.15 -0.62
CA THR A 45 -5.91 -0.82 -0.27
C THR A 45 -4.56 -0.15 -0.09
N GLU A 46 -4.26 0.90 -0.87
CA GLU A 46 -3.03 1.68 -0.75
C GLU A 46 -2.94 2.42 0.59
N ALA A 47 -4.08 2.94 1.10
CA ALA A 47 -4.13 3.58 2.40
C ALA A 47 -3.91 2.56 3.53
N VAL A 48 -4.61 1.41 3.47
CA VAL A 48 -4.38 0.32 4.43
C VAL A 48 -2.92 -0.12 4.41
N PHE A 49 -2.32 -0.28 3.23
CA PHE A 49 -0.91 -0.64 3.11
C PHE A 49 -0.01 0.40 3.78
N ALA A 50 -0.16 1.69 3.42
CA ALA A 50 0.73 2.76 3.90
C ALA A 50 0.57 3.05 5.41
N GLU A 51 -0.65 2.89 5.96
CA GLU A 51 -0.98 3.25 7.33
C GLU A 51 -0.92 2.09 8.32
N SER A 52 -0.75 0.85 7.82
CA SER A 52 -0.66 -0.34 8.67
C SER A 52 0.60 -0.37 9.54
N GLU A 53 0.49 -0.95 10.73
CA GLU A 53 1.62 -1.14 11.65
C GLU A 53 2.69 -2.08 11.07
N ILE A 54 2.31 -3.05 10.27
CA ILE A 54 3.28 -3.92 9.57
C ILE A 54 4.14 -3.12 8.59
N PHE A 55 3.55 -2.20 7.82
CA PHE A 55 4.32 -1.35 6.91
C PHE A 55 5.22 -0.38 7.68
N LYS A 56 4.70 0.30 8.69
CA LYS A 56 5.46 1.25 9.52
C LYS A 56 6.66 0.61 10.23
N THR A 57 6.56 -0.67 10.56
CA THR A 57 7.64 -1.39 11.26
C THR A 57 8.52 -2.19 10.30
N GLU A 58 7.97 -3.20 9.62
CA GLU A 58 8.72 -4.11 8.76
C GLU A 58 8.96 -3.52 7.36
N GLY A 59 7.95 -2.85 6.78
CA GLY A 59 8.05 -2.25 5.45
C GLY A 59 9.10 -1.15 5.38
N LEU A 60 9.08 -0.20 6.31
CA LEU A 60 10.09 0.88 6.36
C LEU A 60 11.49 0.33 6.67
N ALA A 61 11.60 -0.69 7.51
CA ALA A 61 12.89 -1.35 7.78
C ALA A 61 13.45 -2.03 6.53
N LEU A 62 12.60 -2.69 5.75
CA LEU A 62 12.97 -3.33 4.49
C LEU A 62 13.37 -2.30 3.44
N GLN A 63 12.64 -1.18 3.34
CA GLN A 63 13.01 -0.06 2.47
C GLN A 63 14.39 0.50 2.82
N ALA A 64 14.64 0.79 4.10
CA ALA A 64 15.95 1.27 4.57
C ALA A 64 17.08 0.26 4.28
N LYS A 65 16.81 -1.05 4.42
CA LYS A 65 17.74 -2.12 4.06
C LYS A 65 18.06 -2.13 2.56
N ASN A 66 17.03 -1.97 1.72
CA ASN A 66 17.17 -1.87 0.27
C ASN A 66 18.10 -0.69 -0.12
N GLU A 67 17.78 0.51 0.38
CA GLU A 67 18.57 1.72 0.11
C GLU A 67 20.03 1.57 0.57
N LYS A 68 20.24 1.06 1.79
CA LYS A 68 21.58 0.82 2.34
C LYS A 68 22.37 -0.19 1.50
N THR A 69 21.72 -1.26 1.06
CA THR A 69 22.38 -2.30 0.25
C THR A 69 22.77 -1.76 -1.11
N GLN A 70 21.85 -1.07 -1.80
CA GLN A 70 22.15 -0.44 -3.10
C GLN A 70 23.30 0.57 -3.00
N LYS A 71 23.27 1.43 -1.98
CA LYS A 71 24.36 2.38 -1.71
C LYS A 71 25.69 1.68 -1.47
N SER A 72 25.71 0.65 -0.61
CA SER A 72 26.92 -0.12 -0.32
C SER A 72 27.49 -0.82 -1.56
N LEU A 73 26.63 -1.37 -2.42
CA LEU A 73 27.04 -2.00 -3.67
C LEU A 73 27.64 -0.96 -4.63
N ALA A 74 26.99 0.19 -4.80
CA ALA A 74 27.50 1.27 -5.65
C ALA A 74 28.87 1.81 -5.15
N GLU A 75 29.02 2.00 -3.84
CA GLU A 75 30.30 2.44 -3.26
C GLU A 75 31.43 1.43 -3.49
N LYS A 76 31.14 0.13 -3.36
CA LYS A 76 32.15 -0.93 -3.62
C LYS A 76 32.55 -0.98 -5.09
N GLU A 77 31.57 -0.88 -5.99
CA GLU A 77 31.84 -0.83 -7.42
C GLU A 77 32.71 0.36 -7.79
N GLN A 78 32.34 1.56 -7.34
CA GLN A 78 33.10 2.77 -7.57
C GLN A 78 34.53 2.66 -7.02
N LYS A 79 34.71 2.04 -5.87
CA LYS A 79 36.03 1.81 -5.29
C LYS A 79 36.88 0.92 -6.17
N LEU A 80 36.33 -0.20 -6.67
CA LEU A 80 37.06 -1.12 -7.56
C LEU A 80 37.44 -0.44 -8.88
N GLN A 81 36.54 0.37 -9.46
CA GLN A 81 36.81 1.15 -10.66
C GLN A 81 37.94 2.16 -10.42
N ASN A 82 37.89 2.90 -9.31
CA ASN A 82 38.92 3.88 -8.95
C ASN A 82 40.30 3.21 -8.71
N GLU A 83 40.33 2.04 -8.08
CA GLU A 83 41.56 1.27 -7.87
C GLU A 83 42.16 0.84 -9.22
N MET A 84 41.36 0.44 -10.19
CA MET A 84 41.83 0.09 -11.53
C MET A 84 42.42 1.31 -12.26
N VAL A 85 41.75 2.45 -12.20
CA VAL A 85 42.26 3.72 -12.79
C VAL A 85 43.60 4.11 -12.13
N GLN A 86 43.65 4.10 -10.82
CA GLN A 86 44.91 4.42 -10.08
C GLN A 86 46.04 3.46 -10.40
N LEU A 87 45.76 2.17 -10.56
CA LEU A 87 46.76 1.17 -10.96
C LEU A 87 47.33 1.52 -12.33
N GLN A 88 46.48 1.84 -13.31
CA GLN A 88 46.91 2.20 -14.64
C GLN A 88 47.74 3.49 -14.67
N GLU A 89 47.31 4.53 -13.91
CA GLU A 89 48.08 5.78 -13.79
C GLU A 89 49.50 5.54 -13.19
N LYS A 90 49.57 4.74 -12.12
CA LYS A 90 50.88 4.42 -11.47
C LYS A 90 51.80 3.69 -12.44
N TYR A 91 51.28 2.76 -13.23
CA TYR A 91 52.04 2.04 -14.23
C TYR A 91 52.53 2.97 -15.35
N GLN A 92 51.68 3.81 -15.89
CA GLN A 92 52.04 4.78 -16.95
C GLN A 92 53.11 5.78 -16.50
N LYS A 93 53.05 6.19 -15.22
CA LYS A 93 54.02 7.10 -14.63
C LYS A 93 55.33 6.39 -14.22
N GLY A 94 55.47 5.09 -14.47
CA GLY A 94 56.66 4.30 -14.09
C GLY A 94 56.85 4.14 -12.57
N LEU A 95 55.79 4.36 -11.76
CA LEU A 95 55.83 4.29 -10.30
C LEU A 95 55.78 2.85 -9.76
N ILE A 96 55.42 1.89 -10.61
CA ILE A 96 55.35 0.46 -10.29
C ILE A 96 55.96 -0.34 -11.46
N THR A 97 56.51 -1.51 -11.16
CA THR A 97 57.01 -2.44 -12.16
C THR A 97 55.91 -3.16 -12.91
N THR A 98 56.20 -3.70 -14.10
CA THR A 98 55.24 -4.51 -14.87
C THR A 98 54.75 -5.71 -14.06
N ILE A 99 55.62 -6.38 -13.31
CA ILE A 99 55.28 -7.53 -12.47
C ILE A 99 54.30 -7.13 -11.36
N GLU A 100 54.56 -5.99 -10.71
CA GLU A 100 53.64 -5.48 -9.67
C GLU A 100 52.29 -5.06 -10.25
N ALA A 101 52.28 -4.41 -11.43
CA ALA A 101 51.04 -4.01 -12.12
C ALA A 101 50.20 -5.27 -12.44
N GLN A 102 50.79 -6.30 -13.04
CA GLN A 102 50.07 -7.54 -13.35
C GLN A 102 49.51 -8.23 -12.10
N ARG A 103 50.27 -8.28 -11.02
CA ARG A 103 49.84 -8.88 -9.75
C ARG A 103 48.63 -8.14 -9.17
N LYS A 104 48.69 -6.79 -9.16
CA LYS A 104 47.60 -5.96 -8.65
C LYS A 104 46.37 -6.03 -9.53
N GLU A 105 46.54 -6.08 -10.85
CA GLU A 105 45.44 -6.26 -11.78
C GLU A 105 44.68 -7.59 -11.54
N GLN A 106 45.42 -8.69 -11.38
CA GLN A 106 44.85 -9.99 -11.05
C GLN A 106 44.09 -9.97 -9.71
N ASP A 107 44.62 -9.26 -8.71
CA ASP A 107 43.93 -9.08 -7.43
C ASP A 107 42.59 -8.30 -7.59
N ILE A 108 42.63 -7.18 -8.32
CA ILE A 108 41.41 -6.40 -8.58
C ILE A 108 40.39 -7.23 -9.38
N GLN A 109 40.83 -7.99 -10.39
CA GLN A 109 39.91 -8.86 -11.18
C GLN A 109 39.25 -9.92 -10.29
N LYS A 110 39.96 -10.56 -9.37
CA LYS A 110 39.39 -11.50 -8.40
C LYS A 110 38.36 -10.82 -7.49
N ARG A 111 38.67 -9.60 -7.05
CA ARG A 111 37.75 -8.82 -6.20
C ARG A 111 36.52 -8.36 -6.95
N VAL A 112 36.63 -8.02 -8.25
CA VAL A 112 35.50 -7.71 -9.11
C VAL A 112 34.58 -8.94 -9.26
N ALA A 113 35.16 -10.13 -9.53
CA ALA A 113 34.37 -11.35 -9.62
C ALA A 113 33.64 -11.68 -8.30
N SER A 114 34.35 -11.60 -7.17
CA SER A 114 33.73 -11.79 -5.84
C SER A 114 32.66 -10.73 -5.51
N TYR A 115 32.87 -9.48 -5.93
CA TYR A 115 31.86 -8.42 -5.80
C TYR A 115 30.60 -8.75 -6.58
N GLN A 116 30.73 -9.17 -7.87
CA GLN A 116 29.59 -9.51 -8.72
C GLN A 116 28.76 -10.65 -8.12
N GLU A 117 29.41 -11.70 -7.63
CA GLU A 117 28.72 -12.81 -6.95
C GLU A 117 27.98 -12.34 -5.70
N THR A 118 28.67 -11.56 -4.85
CA THR A 118 28.09 -11.03 -3.62
C THR A 118 26.92 -10.10 -3.89
N ALA A 119 27.03 -9.21 -4.91
CA ALA A 119 25.99 -8.30 -5.32
C ALA A 119 24.73 -9.04 -5.77
N GLN A 120 24.89 -10.05 -6.64
CA GLN A 120 23.77 -10.87 -7.09
C GLN A 120 23.08 -11.58 -5.92
N LYS A 121 23.86 -12.16 -4.99
CA LYS A 121 23.32 -12.83 -3.81
C LYS A 121 22.53 -11.87 -2.91
N GLN A 122 23.05 -10.67 -2.67
CA GLN A 122 22.38 -9.67 -1.83
C GLN A 122 21.12 -9.16 -2.47
N LEU A 123 21.12 -8.89 -3.79
CA LEU A 123 19.93 -8.43 -4.51
C LEU A 123 18.83 -9.49 -4.53
N ARG A 124 19.17 -10.77 -4.76
CA ARG A 124 18.18 -11.87 -4.67
C ARG A 124 17.60 -11.99 -3.26
N ALA A 125 18.42 -11.92 -2.22
CA ALA A 125 17.93 -11.98 -0.86
C ALA A 125 16.95 -10.83 -0.54
N LEU A 126 17.23 -9.62 -1.03
CA LEU A 126 16.31 -8.49 -0.89
C LEU A 126 15.00 -8.68 -1.66
N GLU A 127 15.07 -9.24 -2.86
CA GLU A 127 13.88 -9.57 -3.65
C GLU A 127 13.01 -10.60 -2.93
N GLU A 128 13.62 -11.67 -2.40
CA GLU A 128 12.92 -12.68 -1.60
C GLU A 128 12.25 -12.07 -0.36
N GLU A 129 12.96 -11.20 0.37
CA GLU A 129 12.41 -10.50 1.53
C GLU A 129 11.22 -9.59 1.13
N ASN A 130 11.30 -8.89 0.00
CA ASN A 130 10.20 -8.07 -0.52
C ASN A 130 8.98 -8.93 -0.87
N ILE A 131 9.17 -10.07 -1.54
CA ILE A 131 8.10 -11.00 -1.87
C ILE A 131 7.44 -11.55 -0.59
N VAL A 132 8.23 -11.96 0.39
CA VAL A 132 7.71 -12.44 1.68
C VAL A 132 6.90 -11.36 2.39
N PHE A 133 7.39 -10.11 2.41
CA PHE A 133 6.67 -8.99 3.00
C PHE A 133 5.34 -8.71 2.29
N GLN A 134 5.34 -8.68 0.95
CA GLN A 134 4.12 -8.47 0.15
C GLN A 134 3.09 -9.58 0.37
N ASN A 135 3.54 -10.84 0.38
CA ASN A 135 2.65 -11.99 0.63
C ASN A 135 2.03 -11.93 2.03
N ARG A 136 2.83 -11.57 3.04
CA ARG A 136 2.35 -11.43 4.41
C ARG A 136 1.34 -10.29 4.55
N MET A 137 1.59 -9.17 3.87
CA MET A 137 0.65 -8.05 3.84
C MET A 137 -0.66 -8.44 3.15
N GLY A 138 -0.56 -9.14 2.02
CA GLY A 138 -1.73 -9.68 1.30
C GLY A 138 -2.54 -10.67 2.15
N ASP A 139 -1.87 -11.57 2.88
CA ASP A 139 -2.52 -12.51 3.80
C ASP A 139 -3.26 -11.79 4.93
N LEU A 140 -2.61 -10.82 5.59
CA LEU A 140 -3.26 -10.02 6.63
C LEU A 140 -4.48 -9.25 6.11
N MET A 141 -4.38 -8.69 4.92
CA MET A 141 -5.49 -7.99 4.26
C MET A 141 -6.65 -8.95 4.00
N GLN A 142 -6.38 -10.12 3.41
CA GLN A 142 -7.41 -11.11 3.10
C GLN A 142 -8.09 -11.61 4.37
N ARG A 143 -7.32 -11.98 5.40
CA ARG A 143 -7.85 -12.43 6.71
C ARG A 143 -8.69 -11.34 7.37
N ALA A 144 -8.25 -10.09 7.30
CA ALA A 144 -9.02 -8.96 7.83
C ALA A 144 -10.38 -8.82 7.14
N ILE A 145 -10.42 -8.94 5.81
CA ILE A 145 -11.64 -8.89 5.01
C ILE A 145 -12.54 -10.10 5.36
N ASP A 146 -11.98 -11.29 5.44
CA ASP A 146 -12.73 -12.52 5.75
C ASP A 146 -13.36 -12.45 7.15
N GLU A 147 -12.63 -11.94 8.15
CA GLU A 147 -13.17 -11.78 9.51
C GLU A 147 -14.23 -10.68 9.61
N LEU A 148 -14.03 -9.55 8.90
CA LEU A 148 -15.01 -8.45 8.86
C LEU A 148 -16.29 -8.84 8.13
N ASN A 149 -16.23 -9.79 7.20
CA ASN A 149 -17.38 -10.25 6.42
C ASN A 149 -17.85 -11.65 6.78
N ALA A 150 -17.48 -12.17 7.96
CA ALA A 150 -17.81 -13.54 8.38
C ALA A 150 -19.31 -13.78 8.52
N ASP A 151 -20.08 -12.76 8.82
CA ASP A 151 -21.54 -12.78 8.91
C ASP A 151 -22.25 -12.46 7.58
N GLY A 152 -21.48 -12.19 6.51
CA GLY A 152 -22.03 -11.84 5.20
C GLY A 152 -22.66 -10.46 5.14
N ALA A 153 -22.21 -9.53 5.98
CA ALA A 153 -22.72 -8.15 6.02
C ALA A 153 -22.57 -7.42 4.66
N TYR A 154 -21.54 -7.73 3.91
CA TYR A 154 -21.27 -7.15 2.59
C TYR A 154 -21.36 -8.22 1.50
N LYS A 155 -22.09 -7.93 0.42
CA LYS A 155 -22.17 -8.83 -0.76
C LYS A 155 -20.93 -8.69 -1.65
N MET A 156 -20.30 -7.53 -1.64
CA MET A 156 -19.11 -7.26 -2.44
C MET A 156 -18.23 -6.21 -1.75
N ILE A 157 -16.94 -6.51 -1.66
CA ILE A 157 -15.91 -5.58 -1.20
C ILE A 157 -14.97 -5.34 -2.39
N VAL A 158 -14.86 -4.09 -2.84
CA VAL A 158 -14.06 -3.74 -4.01
C VAL A 158 -12.89 -2.85 -3.63
N ASN A 159 -11.81 -2.89 -4.43
CA ASN A 159 -10.73 -1.94 -4.28
C ASN A 159 -11.17 -0.57 -4.83
N ALA A 160 -10.95 0.50 -4.08
CA ALA A 160 -11.25 1.87 -4.48
C ALA A 160 -10.63 2.26 -5.82
N SER A 161 -9.47 1.71 -6.17
CA SER A 161 -8.81 1.98 -7.46
C SER A 161 -9.60 1.51 -8.69
N ALA A 162 -10.58 0.63 -8.50
CA ALA A 162 -11.48 0.17 -9.56
C ALA A 162 -12.74 1.04 -9.71
N LEU A 163 -12.94 2.04 -8.83
CA LEU A 163 -14.11 2.89 -8.80
C LEU A 163 -13.80 4.26 -9.42
N LEU A 164 -14.77 4.81 -10.15
CA LEU A 164 -14.69 6.19 -10.63
C LEU A 164 -15.23 7.19 -9.59
N ASP A 165 -16.25 6.77 -8.86
CA ASP A 165 -16.91 7.54 -7.80
C ASP A 165 -17.64 6.59 -6.85
N ALA A 166 -17.70 6.93 -5.57
CA ALA A 166 -18.48 6.21 -4.57
C ALA A 166 -18.78 7.12 -3.37
N SER A 167 -19.89 6.84 -2.70
CA SER A 167 -20.27 7.57 -1.49
C SER A 167 -19.35 7.20 -0.32
N ALA A 168 -18.99 8.18 0.51
CA ALA A 168 -18.05 8.00 1.61
C ALA A 168 -18.54 7.03 2.71
N ASP A 169 -19.85 6.85 2.83
CA ASP A 169 -20.46 5.89 3.76
C ASP A 169 -20.24 4.41 3.36
N LEU A 170 -19.79 4.16 2.13
CA LEU A 170 -19.41 2.83 1.65
C LEU A 170 -17.92 2.53 1.87
N ASP A 171 -17.13 3.48 2.38
CA ASP A 171 -15.70 3.32 2.64
C ASP A 171 -15.48 2.59 3.98
N ILE A 172 -15.01 1.34 3.92
CA ILE A 172 -14.65 0.54 5.09
C ILE A 172 -13.13 0.47 5.34
N THR A 173 -12.36 1.38 4.75
CA THR A 173 -10.89 1.38 4.83
C THR A 173 -10.39 1.36 6.27
N GLU A 174 -10.96 2.21 7.15
CA GLU A 174 -10.57 2.30 8.56
C GLU A 174 -10.87 1.00 9.35
N LEU A 175 -11.98 0.34 9.03
CA LEU A 175 -12.32 -0.94 9.65
C LEU A 175 -11.33 -2.04 9.25
N VAL A 176 -10.99 -2.10 7.96
CA VAL A 176 -9.99 -3.04 7.45
C VAL A 176 -8.62 -2.75 8.03
N LEU A 177 -8.20 -1.48 8.09
CA LEU A 177 -6.93 -1.07 8.71
C LEU A 177 -6.84 -1.49 10.17
N ALA A 178 -7.88 -1.22 10.96
CA ALA A 178 -7.93 -1.62 12.36
C ALA A 178 -7.80 -3.13 12.52
N LYS A 179 -8.50 -3.92 11.69
CA LYS A 179 -8.44 -5.39 11.73
C LYS A 179 -7.08 -5.94 11.28
N VAL A 180 -6.48 -5.38 10.24
CA VAL A 180 -5.09 -5.72 9.81
C VAL A 180 -4.10 -5.51 10.95
N ASN A 181 -4.20 -4.38 11.66
CA ASN A 181 -3.31 -4.08 12.79
C ASN A 181 -3.54 -5.02 13.98
N GLU A 182 -4.78 -5.40 14.27
CA GLU A 182 -5.13 -6.40 15.29
C GLU A 182 -4.49 -7.76 14.98
N LEU A 183 -4.69 -8.27 13.75
CA LEU A 183 -4.14 -9.54 13.29
C LEU A 183 -2.61 -9.53 13.30
N TYR A 184 -2.00 -8.45 12.85
CA TYR A 184 -0.54 -8.29 12.91
C TYR A 184 -0.01 -8.35 14.35
N ALA A 185 -0.68 -7.68 15.28
CA ALA A 185 -0.29 -7.73 16.70
C ALA A 185 -0.43 -9.15 17.28
N ALA A 186 -1.50 -9.88 16.92
CA ALA A 186 -1.71 -11.27 17.32
C ALA A 186 -0.62 -12.18 16.76
N ASP A 187 -0.28 -12.07 15.47
CA ASP A 187 0.77 -12.86 14.83
C ASP A 187 2.14 -12.62 15.49
N LYS A 188 2.46 -11.36 15.82
CA LYS A 188 3.70 -11.02 16.56
C LYS A 188 3.74 -11.62 17.96
N ALA A 189 2.61 -11.65 18.65
CA ALA A 189 2.53 -12.26 19.98
C ALA A 189 2.70 -13.79 19.92
N ALA A 190 2.13 -14.44 18.90
CA ALA A 190 2.27 -15.87 18.66
C ALA A 190 3.71 -16.27 18.31
N ALA A 191 4.42 -15.46 17.50
CA ALA A 191 5.81 -15.73 17.10
C ALA A 191 6.84 -15.57 18.23
N LYS A 192 6.46 -14.99 19.38
CA LYS A 192 7.34 -14.82 20.57
C LYS A 192 7.23 -15.96 21.59
N LYS A 193 6.30 -16.88 21.39
CA LYS A 193 6.11 -18.06 22.23
C LYS A 193 6.86 -19.27 21.68
#